data_2ca0252baf94e572f22d3d5fd49a6bb6
#
_entry.id   2ca0252baf94e572f22d3d5fd49a6bb6
#
_cell.length_a   1.000
_cell.length_b   1.000
_cell.length_c   1.000
_cell.angle_alpha   90.00
_cell.angle_beta   90.00
_cell.angle_gamma   90.00
#
_symmetry.space_group_name_H-M   'P 1'
#
loop_
_entity.id
_entity.type
_entity.pdbx_description
1 polymer ?
#
loop_
_entity_poly.entity_id
_entity_poly.type
_entity_poly.pdbx_seq_one_letter_code
_entity_poly.pdbx_strand_id
1 'polypeptide(L)'
;MATQEYAASIQGVSIRVTRLDAAGKLGTANGDSYVTSGFMRVSFTPEYEEGDEITEKNANGVVCVTYKSPDTLKRITMELALCEPDAELTNLISGGLLLRKNLGTYANPNNKSIGWAAPAVGDDPAGFGVAIEAWSHAIKDGKKSSTLPYFHWVFPYAKLRQSGDRVIENGMLATTFEGYGLGNVEFGSGPDGRWEFPVASERPYSYARSTWAPVGLNGFYAWTDGSATDEFDVTNIALTANVATLTYTGTANSISVGDQILVSGINETFNTVGASYVTVSARTSNTISYPKVANAVTSAAAPTGAAITVINPIATEAPAYVAVTDFGPFDGAGTGTDYNVPGNVNFNPDSSVDRIIASNEDPTA
;
A
#
# COMPACT_ATOMS: atom_id res chain seq x y z
N MET A 1 8.91 30.70 -7.50
CA MET A 1 8.15 29.48 -7.84
C MET A 1 9.15 28.37 -8.02
N ALA A 2 9.04 27.27 -7.26
CA ALA A 2 9.83 26.08 -7.54
C ALA A 2 9.42 25.56 -8.92
N THR A 3 10.37 25.44 -9.84
CA THR A 3 10.12 24.85 -11.16
C THR A 3 9.81 23.37 -10.95
N GLN A 4 8.64 22.94 -11.39
CA GLN A 4 8.25 21.55 -11.35
C GLN A 4 9.28 20.73 -12.15
N GLU A 5 9.86 19.72 -11.52
CA GLU A 5 10.80 18.82 -12.17
C GLU A 5 10.04 17.74 -12.94
N TYR A 6 10.13 17.76 -14.26
CA TYR A 6 9.57 16.70 -15.10
C TYR A 6 10.58 15.56 -15.23
N ALA A 7 10.11 14.33 -15.12
CA ALA A 7 10.92 13.13 -15.29
C ALA A 7 10.09 12.05 -15.97
N ALA A 8 10.75 11.16 -16.71
CA ALA A 8 10.13 9.99 -17.30
C ALA A 8 10.19 8.80 -16.33
N SER A 9 9.11 8.01 -16.28
CA SER A 9 9.07 6.74 -15.58
C SER A 9 9.71 5.67 -16.46
N ILE A 10 10.86 5.14 -16.05
CA ILE A 10 11.62 4.16 -16.82
C ILE A 10 12.08 3.03 -15.89
N GLN A 11 12.00 1.81 -16.36
CA GLN A 11 12.39 0.58 -15.65
C GLN A 11 11.66 0.38 -14.32
N GLY A 12 10.97 -0.73 -14.19
CA GLY A 12 10.44 -1.19 -12.90
C GLY A 12 11.57 -1.51 -11.92
N VAL A 13 11.37 -1.18 -10.66
CA VAL A 13 12.35 -1.38 -9.58
C VAL A 13 11.88 -2.50 -8.66
N SER A 14 10.66 -2.39 -8.17
CA SER A 14 10.05 -3.34 -7.26
C SER A 14 8.54 -3.19 -7.27
N ILE A 15 7.85 -4.24 -6.86
CA ILE A 15 6.42 -4.21 -6.53
C ILE A 15 6.23 -4.67 -5.09
N ARG A 16 5.17 -4.16 -4.47
CA ARG A 16 4.63 -4.64 -3.20
C ARG A 16 3.19 -5.05 -3.43
N VAL A 17 2.85 -6.22 -2.94
CA VAL A 17 1.49 -6.74 -2.98
C VAL A 17 1.04 -6.97 -1.56
N THR A 18 -0.09 -6.38 -1.16
CA THR A 18 -0.64 -6.48 0.18
C THR A 18 -2.05 -7.04 0.11
N ARG A 19 -2.33 -8.06 0.92
CA ARG A 19 -3.65 -8.68 1.01
C ARG A 19 -4.67 -7.71 1.59
N LEU A 20 -5.91 -7.81 1.12
CA LEU A 20 -7.05 -7.08 1.67
C LEU A 20 -7.93 -8.03 2.47
N ASP A 21 -8.59 -7.49 3.50
CA ASP A 21 -9.64 -8.19 4.23
C ASP A 21 -11.02 -8.03 3.55
N ALA A 22 -12.05 -8.62 4.17
CA ALA A 22 -13.43 -8.54 3.67
C ALA A 22 -14.01 -7.12 3.62
N ALA A 23 -13.46 -6.18 4.39
CA ALA A 23 -13.85 -4.78 4.39
C ALA A 23 -13.03 -3.93 3.41
N GLY A 24 -12.04 -4.52 2.73
CA GLY A 24 -11.10 -3.83 1.85
C GLY A 24 -9.92 -3.18 2.57
N LYS A 25 -9.75 -3.42 3.87
CA LYS A 25 -8.60 -2.91 4.63
C LYS A 25 -7.36 -3.72 4.34
N LEU A 26 -6.22 -3.07 4.46
CA LEU A 26 -4.92 -3.71 4.31
C LEU A 26 -4.68 -4.71 5.45
N GLY A 27 -4.25 -5.91 5.09
CA GLY A 27 -3.80 -6.90 6.04
C GLY A 27 -2.53 -6.45 6.76
N THR A 28 -2.49 -6.66 8.08
CA THR A 28 -1.36 -6.26 8.95
C THR A 28 -0.58 -7.45 9.50
N ALA A 29 -1.02 -8.67 9.19
CA ALA A 29 -0.32 -9.86 9.63
C ALA A 29 1.00 -10.06 8.86
N ASN A 30 1.93 -10.81 9.45
CA ASN A 30 3.27 -11.02 8.89
C ASN A 30 3.31 -11.76 7.54
N GLY A 31 2.22 -12.23 7.02
CA GLY A 31 2.12 -12.89 5.71
C GLY A 31 1.30 -12.09 4.70
N ASP A 32 0.89 -10.88 5.05
CA ASP A 32 -0.06 -10.12 4.23
C ASP A 32 0.60 -9.18 3.22
N SER A 33 1.87 -8.86 3.38
CA SER A 33 2.58 -7.98 2.47
C SER A 33 3.87 -8.60 1.94
N TYR A 34 4.02 -8.64 0.64
CA TYR A 34 5.14 -9.23 -0.08
C TYR A 34 5.77 -8.23 -1.03
N VAL A 35 7.09 -8.14 -1.00
CA VAL A 35 7.86 -7.27 -1.91
C VAL A 35 8.67 -8.14 -2.84
N THR A 36 8.76 -7.78 -4.12
CA THR A 36 9.66 -8.43 -5.06
C THR A 36 10.16 -7.48 -6.14
N SER A 37 11.39 -7.71 -6.58
CA SER A 37 11.95 -7.12 -7.80
C SER A 37 11.85 -8.07 -9.01
N GLY A 38 11.35 -9.30 -8.81
CA GLY A 38 11.26 -10.37 -9.82
C GLY A 38 10.03 -10.26 -10.73
N PHE A 39 9.55 -9.06 -11.04
CA PHE A 39 8.46 -8.86 -11.99
C PHE A 39 8.98 -8.39 -13.36
N MET A 40 8.29 -8.80 -14.40
CA MET A 40 8.56 -8.37 -15.77
C MET A 40 7.76 -7.14 -16.16
N ARG A 41 6.47 -7.15 -15.79
CA ARG A 41 5.52 -6.13 -16.25
C ARG A 41 4.35 -6.00 -15.28
N VAL A 42 3.96 -4.77 -15.02
CA VAL A 42 2.64 -4.39 -14.53
C VAL A 42 2.01 -3.53 -15.62
N SER A 43 0.93 -3.98 -16.21
CA SER A 43 0.17 -3.22 -17.20
C SER A 43 -1.26 -3.02 -16.74
N PHE A 44 -1.84 -1.88 -17.11
CA PHE A 44 -3.23 -1.58 -16.81
C PHE A 44 -3.83 -0.73 -17.91
N THR A 45 -5.13 -0.92 -18.14
CA THR A 45 -5.88 -0.16 -19.14
C THR A 45 -7.19 0.31 -18.51
N PRO A 46 -7.48 1.62 -18.51
CA PRO A 46 -8.76 2.14 -18.06
C PRO A 46 -9.90 1.66 -18.96
N GLU A 47 -10.97 1.19 -18.34
CA GLU A 47 -12.21 0.77 -19.00
C GLU A 47 -13.29 1.81 -18.67
N TYR A 48 -13.86 2.40 -19.73
CA TYR A 48 -14.90 3.40 -19.61
C TYR A 48 -16.26 2.80 -19.97
N GLU A 49 -17.26 3.23 -19.28
CA GLU A 49 -18.66 3.01 -19.65
C GLU A 49 -19.13 4.17 -20.52
N GLU A 50 -19.58 3.86 -21.72
CA GLU A 50 -20.05 4.89 -22.65
C GLU A 50 -21.34 5.52 -22.13
N GLY A 51 -21.38 6.85 -22.24
CA GLY A 51 -22.58 7.60 -21.88
C GLY A 51 -23.72 7.38 -22.88
N ASP A 52 -24.96 7.38 -22.39
CA ASP A 52 -26.15 7.23 -23.20
C ASP A 52 -26.26 8.36 -24.23
N GLU A 53 -26.58 8.00 -25.47
CA GLU A 53 -26.85 8.93 -26.55
C GLU A 53 -28.36 8.98 -26.85
N ILE A 54 -28.93 10.18 -26.72
CA ILE A 54 -30.32 10.46 -27.02
C ILE A 54 -30.36 11.29 -28.27
N THR A 55 -31.00 10.75 -29.35
CA THR A 55 -31.22 11.46 -30.60
C THR A 55 -32.69 11.42 -30.95
N GLU A 56 -33.36 12.55 -30.90
CA GLU A 56 -34.76 12.69 -31.27
C GLU A 56 -34.87 13.35 -32.66
N LYS A 57 -35.75 12.80 -33.49
CA LYS A 57 -36.03 13.29 -34.84
C LYS A 57 -37.48 13.75 -34.94
N ASN A 58 -37.72 14.79 -35.70
CA ASN A 58 -39.06 15.22 -36.03
C ASN A 58 -39.73 14.27 -37.08
N ALA A 59 -41.01 14.50 -37.38
CA ALA A 59 -41.75 13.69 -38.32
C ALA A 59 -41.17 13.63 -39.76
N ASN A 60 -40.32 14.60 -40.11
CA ASN A 60 -39.61 14.65 -41.41
C ASN A 60 -38.19 14.02 -41.34
N GLY A 61 -37.85 13.36 -40.24
CA GLY A 61 -36.57 12.71 -40.06
C GLY A 61 -35.40 13.65 -39.73
N VAL A 62 -35.65 14.93 -39.48
CA VAL A 62 -34.63 15.91 -39.09
C VAL A 62 -34.36 15.78 -37.59
N VAL A 63 -33.10 15.73 -37.20
CA VAL A 63 -32.67 15.69 -35.79
C VAL A 63 -33.08 16.96 -35.08
N CYS A 64 -33.91 16.86 -34.05
CA CYS A 64 -34.34 17.96 -33.21
C CYS A 64 -33.43 18.14 -31.98
N VAL A 65 -33.00 17.04 -31.39
CA VAL A 65 -32.14 17.03 -30.19
C VAL A 65 -31.14 15.89 -30.33
N THR A 66 -29.88 16.19 -30.06
CA THR A 66 -28.84 15.19 -29.86
C THR A 66 -28.14 15.52 -28.57
N TYR A 67 -28.04 14.56 -27.67
CA TYR A 67 -27.32 14.67 -26.41
C TYR A 67 -26.61 13.36 -26.14
N LYS A 68 -25.31 13.43 -25.80
CA LYS A 68 -24.53 12.28 -25.32
C LYS A 68 -24.05 12.61 -23.90
N SER A 69 -24.36 11.72 -22.95
CA SER A 69 -23.79 11.78 -21.62
C SER A 69 -22.27 11.55 -21.66
N PRO A 70 -21.47 12.14 -20.76
CA PRO A 70 -20.04 11.87 -20.73
C PRO A 70 -19.77 10.41 -20.35
N ASP A 71 -18.72 9.85 -20.93
CA ASP A 71 -18.22 8.54 -20.59
C ASP A 71 -17.64 8.54 -19.17
N THR A 72 -17.90 7.50 -18.39
CA THR A 72 -17.44 7.38 -16.99
C THR A 72 -16.44 6.25 -16.83
N LEU A 73 -15.39 6.49 -16.00
CA LEU A 73 -14.41 5.45 -15.68
C LEU A 73 -15.07 4.38 -14.82
N LYS A 74 -15.09 3.14 -15.30
CA LYS A 74 -15.73 2.00 -14.64
C LYS A 74 -14.75 1.22 -13.77
N ARG A 75 -13.60 0.87 -14.33
CA ARG A 75 -12.53 0.11 -13.68
C ARG A 75 -11.26 0.17 -14.51
N ILE A 76 -10.21 -0.49 -14.06
CA ILE A 76 -9.04 -0.78 -14.88
C ILE A 76 -8.92 -2.29 -15.08
N THR A 77 -8.53 -2.74 -16.26
CA THR A 77 -8.01 -4.09 -16.46
C THR A 77 -6.53 -4.10 -16.14
N MET A 78 -6.06 -5.15 -15.47
CA MET A 78 -4.68 -5.27 -15.01
C MET A 78 -4.05 -6.58 -15.42
N GLU A 79 -2.76 -6.54 -15.69
CA GLU A 79 -1.92 -7.71 -15.90
C GLU A 79 -0.61 -7.55 -15.13
N LEU A 80 -0.23 -8.57 -14.39
CA LEU A 80 1.04 -8.69 -13.70
C LEU A 80 1.79 -9.92 -14.21
N ALA A 81 2.98 -9.74 -14.76
CA ALA A 81 3.84 -10.82 -15.20
C ALA A 81 5.09 -10.89 -14.32
N LEU A 82 5.40 -12.09 -13.83
CA LEU A 82 6.58 -12.40 -13.02
C LEU A 82 7.62 -13.13 -13.85
N CYS A 83 8.90 -12.88 -13.54
CA CYS A 83 10.04 -13.57 -14.18
C CYS A 83 10.10 -15.05 -13.79
N GLU A 84 9.78 -15.36 -12.54
CA GLU A 84 9.91 -16.69 -11.95
C GLU A 84 8.62 -17.08 -11.23
N PRO A 85 8.31 -18.40 -11.14
CA PRO A 85 7.25 -18.87 -10.29
C PRO A 85 7.58 -18.60 -8.82
N ASP A 86 6.89 -17.66 -8.21
CA ASP A 86 6.99 -17.34 -6.79
C ASP A 86 5.78 -17.92 -6.06
N ALA A 87 6.01 -18.93 -5.24
CA ALA A 87 4.94 -19.64 -4.53
C ALA A 87 4.23 -18.75 -3.53
N GLU A 88 4.97 -17.90 -2.83
CA GLU A 88 4.46 -17.00 -1.78
C GLU A 88 3.61 -15.90 -2.39
N LEU A 89 4.13 -15.25 -3.43
CA LEU A 89 3.40 -14.21 -4.15
C LEU A 89 2.19 -14.79 -4.89
N THR A 90 2.32 -15.98 -5.46
CA THR A 90 1.20 -16.67 -6.11
C THR A 90 0.08 -16.98 -5.12
N ASN A 91 0.42 -17.46 -3.91
CA ASN A 91 -0.55 -17.69 -2.86
C ASN A 91 -1.24 -16.39 -2.39
N LEU A 92 -0.48 -15.32 -2.28
CA LEU A 92 -1.01 -14.02 -1.87
C LEU A 92 -2.03 -13.48 -2.87
N ILE A 93 -1.75 -13.58 -4.18
CA ILE A 93 -2.59 -13.03 -5.25
C ILE A 93 -3.78 -13.91 -5.59
N SER A 94 -3.56 -15.20 -5.74
CA SER A 94 -4.55 -16.13 -6.28
C SER A 94 -4.97 -17.24 -5.31
N GLY A 95 -4.62 -17.09 -4.02
CA GLY A 95 -4.98 -18.09 -3.01
C GLY A 95 -4.30 -19.44 -3.24
N GLY A 96 -4.95 -20.53 -2.81
CA GLY A 96 -4.39 -21.87 -2.85
C GLY A 96 -3.65 -22.24 -1.57
N LEU A 97 -2.82 -23.27 -1.65
CA LEU A 97 -2.06 -23.79 -0.52
C LEU A 97 -0.58 -23.51 -0.68
N LEU A 98 0.03 -22.84 0.28
CA LEU A 98 1.48 -22.66 0.32
C LEU A 98 2.12 -23.89 0.97
N LEU A 99 2.94 -24.61 0.20
CA LEU A 99 3.66 -25.78 0.67
C LEU A 99 4.93 -25.32 1.40
N ARG A 100 5.08 -25.71 2.67
CA ARG A 100 6.23 -25.35 3.49
C ARG A 100 6.97 -26.58 3.98
N LYS A 101 8.27 -26.43 4.19
CA LYS A 101 9.13 -27.45 4.77
C LYS A 101 10.06 -26.82 5.80
N ASN A 102 10.19 -27.50 6.93
CA ASN A 102 11.25 -27.18 7.88
C ASN A 102 12.58 -27.76 7.37
N LEU A 103 13.50 -26.88 6.99
CA LEU A 103 14.85 -27.25 6.57
C LEU A 103 15.86 -27.21 7.72
N GLY A 104 15.42 -26.84 8.92
CA GLY A 104 16.22 -26.85 10.13
C GLY A 104 16.04 -28.14 10.95
N THR A 105 16.30 -28.02 12.24
CA THR A 105 16.06 -29.08 13.22
C THR A 105 14.85 -28.76 14.08
N TYR A 106 14.32 -29.71 14.82
CA TYR A 106 13.23 -29.47 15.76
C TYR A 106 13.58 -28.38 16.79
N ALA A 107 14.83 -28.35 17.26
CA ALA A 107 15.28 -27.33 18.22
C ALA A 107 15.54 -25.96 17.59
N ASN A 108 15.80 -25.90 16.30
CA ASN A 108 16.04 -24.68 15.53
C ASN A 108 15.30 -24.80 14.19
N PRO A 109 13.99 -24.53 14.16
CA PRO A 109 13.19 -24.64 12.96
C PRO A 109 13.59 -23.59 11.93
N ASN A 110 13.57 -23.95 10.67
CA ASN A 110 13.80 -23.08 9.53
C ASN A 110 12.76 -23.37 8.45
N ASN A 111 11.55 -22.82 8.66
CA ASN A 111 10.43 -23.05 7.78
C ASN A 111 10.57 -22.25 6.49
N LYS A 112 10.62 -22.94 5.36
CA LYS A 112 10.71 -22.35 4.04
C LYS A 112 9.54 -22.77 3.16
N SER A 113 9.07 -21.83 2.35
CA SER A 113 8.14 -22.14 1.28
C SER A 113 8.86 -22.92 0.19
N ILE A 114 8.34 -24.08 -0.16
CA ILE A 114 8.94 -24.97 -1.16
C ILE A 114 8.09 -25.16 -2.40
N GLY A 115 6.84 -24.67 -2.37
CA GLY A 115 5.93 -24.80 -3.49
C GLY A 115 4.55 -24.24 -3.20
N TRP A 116 3.69 -24.41 -4.16
CA TRP A 116 2.31 -23.93 -4.11
C TRP A 116 1.38 -24.95 -4.80
N ALA A 117 0.21 -25.15 -4.22
CA ALA A 117 -0.88 -25.93 -4.82
C ALA A 117 -2.05 -25.02 -5.16
N ALA A 118 -2.66 -25.26 -6.31
CA ALA A 118 -3.79 -24.48 -6.80
C ALA A 118 -4.98 -24.53 -5.80
N PRO A 119 -5.86 -23.52 -5.78
CA PRO A 119 -7.11 -23.56 -5.06
C PRO A 119 -7.96 -24.76 -5.48
N ALA A 120 -8.84 -25.21 -4.60
CA ALA A 120 -9.77 -26.27 -4.93
C ALA A 120 -10.73 -25.84 -6.04
N VAL A 121 -11.21 -26.82 -6.82
CA VAL A 121 -12.19 -26.54 -7.88
C VAL A 121 -13.49 -26.04 -7.22
N GLY A 122 -13.91 -24.84 -7.63
CA GLY A 122 -15.09 -24.17 -7.08
C GLY A 122 -14.81 -23.06 -6.08
N ASP A 123 -13.57 -22.93 -5.59
CA ASP A 123 -13.17 -21.82 -4.72
C ASP A 123 -12.95 -20.52 -5.53
N ASP A 124 -13.16 -19.38 -4.87
CA ASP A 124 -12.74 -18.08 -5.40
C ASP A 124 -11.23 -17.90 -5.15
N PRO A 125 -10.39 -17.98 -6.19
CA PRO A 125 -8.95 -17.98 -6.00
C PRO A 125 -8.39 -16.63 -5.51
N ALA A 126 -9.04 -15.53 -5.86
CA ALA A 126 -8.55 -14.19 -5.54
C ALA A 126 -9.01 -13.68 -4.17
N GLY A 127 -9.85 -14.44 -3.44
CA GLY A 127 -10.37 -14.05 -2.13
C GLY A 127 -10.94 -12.63 -2.13
N PHE A 128 -10.50 -11.82 -1.17
CA PHE A 128 -10.93 -10.41 -1.05
C PHE A 128 -10.12 -9.45 -1.94
N GLY A 129 -9.11 -9.93 -2.64
CA GLY A 129 -8.24 -9.13 -3.49
C GLY A 129 -6.97 -8.65 -2.78
N VAL A 130 -6.19 -7.86 -3.50
CA VAL A 130 -4.92 -7.31 -3.04
C VAL A 130 -4.79 -5.84 -3.42
N ALA A 131 -4.01 -5.09 -2.66
CA ALA A 131 -3.47 -3.81 -3.09
C ALA A 131 -2.10 -4.03 -3.73
N ILE A 132 -1.82 -3.31 -4.82
CA ILE A 132 -0.54 -3.40 -5.54
C ILE A 132 0.10 -2.03 -5.57
N GLU A 133 1.37 -1.98 -5.22
CA GLU A 133 2.21 -0.81 -5.37
C GLU A 133 3.39 -1.17 -6.25
N ALA A 134 3.77 -0.26 -7.14
CA ALA A 134 4.87 -0.48 -8.06
C ALA A 134 5.78 0.75 -8.10
N TRP A 135 7.08 0.52 -8.12
CA TRP A 135 8.06 1.59 -8.22
C TRP A 135 8.85 1.47 -9.51
N SER A 136 9.10 2.61 -10.12
CA SER A 136 9.95 2.74 -11.30
C SER A 136 10.91 3.92 -11.14
N HIS A 137 12.01 3.92 -11.89
CA HIS A 137 12.95 5.04 -11.84
C HIS A 137 12.37 6.29 -12.49
N ALA A 138 12.61 7.44 -11.86
CA ALA A 138 12.34 8.76 -12.42
C ALA A 138 13.63 9.29 -13.10
N ILE A 139 13.61 9.31 -14.42
CA ILE A 139 14.77 9.72 -15.24
C ILE A 139 14.52 11.10 -15.82
N LYS A 140 15.46 12.01 -15.59
CA LYS A 140 15.52 13.33 -16.18
C LYS A 140 16.86 13.52 -16.89
N ASP A 141 16.83 13.98 -18.12
CA ASP A 141 18.05 14.24 -18.92
C ASP A 141 19.04 13.06 -18.95
N GLY A 142 18.51 11.83 -19.05
CA GLY A 142 19.28 10.59 -19.07
C GLY A 142 19.87 10.15 -17.72
N LYS A 143 19.54 10.83 -16.62
CA LYS A 143 20.01 10.50 -15.25
C LYS A 143 18.84 10.35 -14.30
N LYS A 144 19.04 9.57 -13.23
CA LYS A 144 18.07 9.52 -12.12
C LYS A 144 17.95 10.90 -11.50
N SER A 145 16.71 11.31 -11.19
CA SER A 145 16.47 12.51 -10.43
C SER A 145 17.15 12.43 -9.07
N SER A 146 17.80 13.49 -8.65
CA SER A 146 18.48 13.56 -7.35
C SER A 146 17.54 13.84 -6.18
N THR A 147 16.40 14.45 -6.46
CA THR A 147 15.40 14.84 -5.44
C THR A 147 14.33 13.78 -5.24
N LEU A 148 13.75 13.30 -6.33
CA LEU A 148 12.66 12.32 -6.33
C LEU A 148 12.99 11.22 -7.35
N PRO A 149 13.86 10.26 -6.99
CA PRO A 149 14.42 9.28 -7.93
C PRO A 149 13.44 8.21 -8.40
N TYR A 150 12.25 8.12 -7.81
CA TYR A 150 11.27 7.08 -8.14
C TYR A 150 9.90 7.65 -8.48
N PHE A 151 9.16 6.92 -9.30
CA PHE A 151 7.70 6.98 -9.36
C PHE A 151 7.14 5.85 -8.52
N HIS A 152 6.16 6.15 -7.70
CA HIS A 152 5.39 5.22 -6.91
C HIS A 152 3.97 5.16 -7.47
N TRP A 153 3.58 4.02 -7.99
CA TRP A 153 2.26 3.72 -8.54
C TRP A 153 1.48 2.92 -7.52
N VAL A 154 0.24 3.28 -7.28
CA VAL A 154 -0.64 2.63 -6.32
C VAL A 154 -1.92 2.20 -6.99
N PHE A 155 -2.27 0.94 -6.80
CA PHE A 155 -3.52 0.30 -7.19
C PHE A 155 -4.18 -0.22 -5.92
N PRO A 156 -5.13 0.53 -5.32
CA PRO A 156 -5.63 0.28 -3.97
C PRO A 156 -6.47 -0.99 -3.85
N TYR A 157 -6.99 -1.49 -4.95
CA TYR A 157 -7.71 -2.75 -5.05
C TYR A 157 -7.45 -3.40 -6.40
N ALA A 158 -7.01 -4.64 -6.38
CA ALA A 158 -6.89 -5.49 -7.55
C ALA A 158 -7.38 -6.90 -7.23
N LYS A 159 -8.20 -7.45 -8.10
CA LYS A 159 -8.62 -8.85 -8.04
C LYS A 159 -8.04 -9.57 -9.25
N LEU A 160 -7.03 -10.37 -9.01
CA LEU A 160 -6.23 -11.02 -10.04
C LEU A 160 -6.35 -12.53 -9.93
N ARG A 161 -6.24 -13.20 -11.06
CA ARG A 161 -6.17 -14.67 -11.18
C ARG A 161 -5.04 -15.04 -12.11
N GLN A 162 -4.53 -16.24 -11.97
CA GLN A 162 -3.57 -16.76 -12.93
C GLN A 162 -4.19 -16.86 -14.31
N SER A 163 -3.44 -16.43 -15.33
CA SER A 163 -3.87 -16.46 -16.73
C SER A 163 -2.78 -17.00 -17.63
N GLY A 164 -3.15 -17.29 -18.87
CA GLY A 164 -2.27 -17.81 -19.91
C GLY A 164 -1.97 -19.31 -19.80
N ASP A 165 -1.45 -19.84 -20.89
CA ASP A 165 -0.98 -21.21 -20.96
C ASP A 165 0.30 -21.38 -20.13
N ARG A 166 0.39 -22.48 -19.39
CA ARG A 166 1.60 -22.86 -18.66
C ARG A 166 2.27 -23.99 -19.42
N VAL A 167 3.38 -23.68 -20.02
CA VAL A 167 4.16 -24.65 -20.79
C VAL A 167 5.41 -25.00 -20.02
N ILE A 168 5.57 -26.30 -19.75
CA ILE A 168 6.81 -26.85 -19.15
C ILE A 168 7.65 -27.37 -20.29
N GLU A 169 8.62 -26.58 -20.71
CA GLU A 169 9.51 -26.88 -21.82
C GLU A 169 10.94 -26.41 -21.51
N ASN A 170 11.84 -26.56 -22.46
CA ASN A 170 13.19 -26.01 -22.35
C ASN A 170 13.18 -24.48 -22.52
N GLY A 171 12.67 -23.78 -21.52
CA GLY A 171 12.53 -22.33 -21.48
C GLY A 171 12.17 -21.85 -20.09
N MET A 172 12.04 -20.53 -19.92
CA MET A 172 11.65 -19.93 -18.65
C MET A 172 10.13 -19.99 -18.49
N LEU A 173 9.67 -20.56 -17.38
CA LEU A 173 8.25 -20.53 -17.01
C LEU A 173 7.92 -19.18 -16.36
N ALA A 174 7.32 -18.28 -17.13
CA ALA A 174 6.75 -17.03 -16.59
C ALA A 174 5.36 -17.27 -15.97
N THR A 175 5.06 -16.58 -14.90
CA THR A 175 3.72 -16.57 -14.28
C THR A 175 3.03 -15.26 -14.55
N THR A 176 1.87 -15.31 -15.18
CA THR A 176 1.06 -14.13 -15.48
C THR A 176 -0.25 -14.18 -14.70
N PHE A 177 -0.62 -13.04 -14.15
CA PHE A 177 -1.90 -12.82 -13.49
C PHE A 177 -2.65 -11.74 -14.25
N GLU A 178 -3.95 -11.92 -14.42
CA GLU A 178 -4.83 -10.95 -15.04
C GLU A 178 -6.09 -10.74 -14.21
N GLY A 179 -6.70 -9.59 -14.36
CA GLY A 179 -7.93 -9.26 -13.67
C GLY A 179 -8.28 -7.78 -13.78
N TYR A 180 -8.83 -7.24 -12.72
CA TYR A 180 -9.28 -5.85 -12.71
C TYR A 180 -8.91 -5.15 -11.40
N GLY A 181 -8.82 -3.82 -11.48
CA GLY A 181 -8.66 -2.94 -10.33
C GLY A 181 -9.81 -1.95 -10.20
N LEU A 182 -10.14 -1.63 -8.97
CA LEU A 182 -11.16 -0.68 -8.56
C LEU A 182 -10.58 0.34 -7.58
N GLY A 183 -11.36 1.37 -7.26
CA GLY A 183 -11.07 2.24 -6.14
C GLY A 183 -11.30 1.52 -4.81
N ASN A 184 -10.55 1.93 -3.78
CA ASN A 184 -10.69 1.42 -2.43
C ASN A 184 -10.28 2.52 -1.43
N VAL A 185 -11.25 3.11 -0.75
CA VAL A 185 -11.02 4.16 0.25
C VAL A 185 -10.39 3.61 1.54
N GLU A 186 -10.59 2.33 1.82
CA GLU A 186 -10.02 1.66 3.00
C GLU A 186 -8.51 1.39 2.86
N PHE A 187 -7.93 1.65 1.68
CA PHE A 187 -6.47 1.64 1.52
C PHE A 187 -5.81 2.72 2.40
N GLY A 188 -6.52 3.84 2.65
CA GLY A 188 -6.06 4.91 3.53
C GLY A 188 -4.66 5.42 3.17
N SER A 189 -3.80 5.45 4.17
CA SER A 189 -2.39 5.87 4.03
C SER A 189 -1.43 4.77 3.54
N GLY A 190 -1.97 3.63 3.17
CA GLY A 190 -1.18 2.50 2.67
C GLY A 190 -0.50 1.66 3.75
N PRO A 191 0.22 0.59 3.38
CA PRO A 191 0.82 -0.34 4.33
C PRO A 191 1.89 0.28 5.25
N ASP A 192 2.46 1.39 4.86
CA ASP A 192 3.51 2.11 5.60
C ASP A 192 3.00 3.43 6.22
N GLY A 193 1.68 3.67 6.16
CA GLY A 193 1.06 4.86 6.72
C GLY A 193 1.39 6.17 5.99
N ARG A 194 1.98 6.13 4.80
CA ARG A 194 2.54 7.31 4.11
C ARG A 194 1.86 7.72 2.82
N TRP A 195 0.88 6.98 2.40
CA TRP A 195 0.07 7.30 1.24
C TRP A 195 -1.36 7.55 1.64
N GLU A 196 -1.94 8.63 1.17
CA GLU A 196 -3.31 8.98 1.50
C GLU A 196 -4.12 9.26 0.23
N PHE A 197 -5.21 8.51 0.07
CA PHE A 197 -6.21 8.79 -0.95
C PHE A 197 -7.23 9.80 -0.41
N PRO A 198 -7.77 10.71 -1.24
CA PRO A 198 -8.87 11.58 -0.83
C PRO A 198 -10.06 10.74 -0.34
N VAL A 199 -10.50 10.95 0.88
CA VAL A 199 -11.56 10.18 1.57
C VAL A 199 -12.87 10.11 0.78
N ALA A 200 -13.15 11.09 -0.07
CA ALA A 200 -14.41 11.20 -0.79
C ALA A 200 -14.37 10.64 -2.23
N SER A 201 -13.28 9.99 -2.66
CA SER A 201 -13.18 9.53 -4.04
C SER A 201 -12.51 8.17 -4.15
N GLU A 202 -13.22 7.24 -4.76
CA GLU A 202 -12.69 5.94 -5.16
C GLU A 202 -11.88 6.10 -6.44
N ARG A 203 -10.56 5.94 -6.36
CA ARG A 203 -9.65 6.01 -7.51
C ARG A 203 -9.03 4.66 -7.75
N PRO A 204 -9.14 4.09 -8.96
CA PRO A 204 -8.61 2.76 -9.24
C PRO A 204 -7.09 2.72 -9.33
N TYR A 205 -6.45 3.87 -9.55
CA TYR A 205 -5.00 4.01 -9.51
C TYR A 205 -4.59 5.45 -9.24
N SER A 206 -3.38 5.59 -8.74
CA SER A 206 -2.72 6.88 -8.56
C SER A 206 -1.21 6.73 -8.71
N TYR A 207 -0.50 7.83 -8.95
CA TYR A 207 0.95 7.81 -8.93
C TYR A 207 1.51 9.11 -8.39
N ALA A 208 2.68 9.00 -7.80
CA ALA A 208 3.42 10.16 -7.34
C ALA A 208 4.93 9.93 -7.45
N ARG A 209 5.70 10.99 -7.29
CA ARG A 209 7.15 10.91 -7.20
C ARG A 209 7.55 10.63 -5.75
N SER A 210 8.52 9.75 -5.54
CA SER A 210 8.99 9.34 -4.22
C SER A 210 10.51 9.41 -4.11
N THR A 211 10.99 9.65 -2.91
CA THR A 211 12.43 9.57 -2.57
C THR A 211 12.87 8.14 -2.31
N TRP A 212 11.92 7.25 -2.01
CA TRP A 212 12.17 5.88 -1.59
C TRP A 212 11.49 4.85 -2.49
N ALA A 213 12.11 3.67 -2.60
CA ALA A 213 11.55 2.46 -3.15
C ALA A 213 12.17 1.25 -2.42
N PRO A 214 11.46 0.12 -2.28
CA PRO A 214 11.95 -1.09 -1.60
C PRO A 214 12.97 -1.85 -2.47
N VAL A 215 14.10 -1.23 -2.73
CA VAL A 215 15.16 -1.79 -3.57
C VAL A 215 15.88 -2.92 -2.87
N GLY A 216 16.05 -4.05 -3.54
CA GLY A 216 16.79 -5.20 -3.00
C GLY A 216 16.03 -6.00 -1.96
N LEU A 217 14.76 -5.70 -1.73
CA LEU A 217 13.88 -6.45 -0.86
C LEU A 217 13.14 -7.52 -1.66
N ASN A 218 13.10 -8.74 -1.13
CA ASN A 218 12.33 -9.85 -1.69
C ASN A 218 11.81 -10.70 -0.53
N GLY A 219 10.51 -10.96 -0.51
CA GLY A 219 9.87 -11.78 0.51
C GLY A 219 8.76 -11.04 1.25
N PHE A 220 8.28 -11.67 2.32
CA PHE A 220 7.30 -11.08 3.22
C PHE A 220 7.94 -10.05 4.15
N TYR A 221 7.22 -8.96 4.37
CA TYR A 221 7.62 -7.89 5.28
C TYR A 221 6.45 -7.50 6.15
N ALA A 222 6.68 -7.41 7.45
CA ALA A 222 5.77 -6.77 8.39
C ALA A 222 6.04 -5.26 8.36
N TRP A 223 5.01 -4.49 8.12
CA TRP A 223 5.07 -3.04 8.14
C TRP A 223 4.69 -2.56 9.53
N THR A 224 5.52 -1.71 10.12
CA THR A 224 5.12 -1.00 11.32
C THR A 224 4.13 0.08 10.90
N ASP A 225 2.99 0.09 11.56
CA ASP A 225 2.01 1.15 11.39
C ASP A 225 2.67 2.49 11.77
N GLY A 226 3.00 3.30 10.77
CA GLY A 226 3.58 4.64 10.98
C GLY A 226 2.58 5.63 11.57
N SER A 227 1.33 5.23 11.74
CA SER A 227 0.25 6.10 12.21
C SER A 227 0.43 6.56 13.66
N ALA A 228 1.18 5.81 14.46
CA ALA A 228 1.41 6.15 15.86
C ALA A 228 2.49 7.23 16.09
N THR A 229 3.27 7.58 15.07
CA THR A 229 4.39 8.51 15.23
C THR A 229 4.17 9.89 14.62
N ASP A 230 3.13 10.05 13.83
CA ASP A 230 2.86 11.29 13.11
C ASP A 230 1.79 12.18 13.78
N GLU A 231 1.23 11.75 14.90
CA GLU A 231 0.35 12.56 15.73
C GLU A 231 1.05 12.99 17.02
N PHE A 232 1.05 14.30 17.27
CA PHE A 232 1.71 14.92 18.42
C PHE A 232 0.71 15.74 19.21
N ASP A 233 0.63 15.49 20.51
CA ASP A 233 -0.17 16.29 21.43
C ASP A 233 0.40 17.71 21.53
N VAL A 234 -0.47 18.71 21.41
CA VAL A 234 -0.10 20.11 21.59
C VAL A 234 -0.26 20.50 23.06
N THR A 235 0.79 21.06 23.63
CA THR A 235 0.81 21.49 25.03
C THR A 235 0.67 23.00 25.20
N ASN A 236 1.14 23.79 24.23
CA ASN A 236 1.06 25.24 24.30
C ASN A 236 0.78 25.85 22.91
N ILE A 237 0.07 26.95 22.89
CA ILE A 237 -0.35 27.70 21.69
C ILE A 237 0.00 29.17 21.83
N ALA A 238 0.43 29.80 20.75
CA ALA A 238 0.59 31.24 20.66
C ALA A 238 0.36 31.71 19.22
N LEU A 239 -0.10 32.93 19.03
CA LEU A 239 -0.24 33.54 17.72
C LEU A 239 0.22 34.99 17.78
N THR A 240 1.23 35.37 17.00
CA THR A 240 1.80 36.70 16.96
C THR A 240 2.11 37.05 15.51
N ALA A 241 1.76 38.24 15.08
CA ALA A 241 2.04 38.74 13.74
C ALA A 241 1.63 37.78 12.60
N ASN A 242 0.45 37.15 12.71
CA ASN A 242 -0.08 36.18 11.77
C ASN A 242 0.75 34.89 11.62
N VAL A 243 1.52 34.54 12.66
CA VAL A 243 2.25 33.27 12.76
C VAL A 243 1.74 32.54 14.00
N ALA A 244 1.16 31.37 13.80
CA ALA A 244 0.83 30.45 14.87
C ALA A 244 2.09 29.68 15.28
N THR A 245 2.29 29.53 16.58
CA THR A 245 3.38 28.72 17.15
C THR A 245 2.77 27.71 18.12
N LEU A 246 3.04 26.44 17.90
CA LEU A 246 2.58 25.33 18.73
C LEU A 246 3.75 24.63 19.38
N THR A 247 3.62 24.32 20.67
CA THR A 247 4.56 23.44 21.38
C THR A 247 3.92 22.07 21.47
N TYR A 248 4.67 21.03 21.14
CA TYR A 248 4.16 19.66 21.11
C TYR A 248 5.00 18.71 21.96
N THR A 249 4.42 17.58 22.35
CA THR A 249 5.10 16.47 23.02
C THR A 249 5.64 15.49 21.98
N GLY A 250 6.82 14.93 22.19
CA GLY A 250 7.42 13.96 21.31
C GLY A 250 8.95 14.05 21.30
N THR A 251 9.57 13.27 20.43
CA THR A 251 11.02 13.36 20.20
C THR A 251 11.35 14.72 19.60
N ALA A 252 12.42 15.36 20.10
CA ALA A 252 12.86 16.64 19.56
C ALA A 252 13.12 16.54 18.06
N ASN A 253 12.66 17.56 17.33
CA ASN A 253 12.79 17.66 15.87
C ASN A 253 12.03 16.63 15.03
N SER A 254 10.98 16.01 15.56
CA SER A 254 10.14 15.05 14.82
C SER A 254 9.39 15.70 13.65
N ILE A 255 9.10 17.00 13.72
CA ILE A 255 8.46 17.76 12.66
C ILE A 255 9.47 18.69 12.01
N SER A 256 9.55 18.72 10.69
CA SER A 256 10.51 19.49 9.91
C SER A 256 9.89 20.73 9.26
N VAL A 257 10.73 21.72 8.96
CA VAL A 257 10.32 22.86 8.12
C VAL A 257 10.01 22.35 6.72
N GLY A 258 8.84 22.72 6.22
CA GLY A 258 8.32 22.24 4.93
C GLY A 258 7.31 21.11 5.06
N ASP A 259 7.21 20.44 6.22
CA ASP A 259 6.19 19.43 6.45
C ASP A 259 4.78 20.03 6.36
N GLN A 260 3.86 19.25 5.85
CA GLN A 260 2.44 19.60 5.85
C GLN A 260 1.78 18.99 7.08
N ILE A 261 1.00 19.80 7.78
CA ILE A 261 0.36 19.39 9.03
C ILE A 261 -1.13 19.73 9.04
N LEU A 262 -1.90 18.88 9.70
CA LEU A 262 -3.24 19.19 10.19
C LEU A 262 -3.14 19.57 11.67
N VAL A 263 -3.88 20.62 12.06
CA VAL A 263 -4.02 21.03 13.45
C VAL A 263 -5.46 20.91 13.85
N SER A 264 -5.71 20.19 14.93
CA SER A 264 -7.06 19.91 15.42
C SER A 264 -7.18 20.06 16.93
N GLY A 265 -8.40 20.04 17.44
CA GLY A 265 -8.66 20.02 18.89
C GLY A 265 -8.37 21.32 19.63
N ILE A 266 -7.99 22.41 18.97
CA ILE A 266 -7.71 23.71 19.61
C ILE A 266 -8.93 24.62 19.50
N ASN A 267 -9.03 25.40 18.46
CA ASN A 267 -10.16 26.26 18.10
C ASN A 267 -9.98 26.76 16.65
N GLU A 268 -10.97 27.49 16.14
CA GLU A 268 -10.95 28.00 14.76
C GLU A 268 -9.75 28.90 14.43
N THR A 269 -9.16 29.54 15.44
CA THR A 269 -7.98 30.40 15.28
C THR A 269 -6.74 29.59 14.90
N PHE A 270 -6.59 28.37 15.40
CA PHE A 270 -5.42 27.53 15.19
C PHE A 270 -5.71 26.34 14.28
N ASN A 271 -6.89 25.74 14.37
CA ASN A 271 -7.24 24.56 13.60
C ASN A 271 -7.14 24.80 12.09
N THR A 272 -6.74 23.78 11.38
CA THR A 272 -6.90 23.72 9.93
C THR A 272 -8.36 23.44 9.59
N VAL A 273 -8.85 24.01 8.47
CA VAL A 273 -10.26 23.87 8.08
C VAL A 273 -10.40 22.72 7.10
N GLY A 274 -11.20 21.73 7.46
CA GLY A 274 -11.45 20.57 6.61
C GLY A 274 -10.17 19.77 6.33
N ALA A 275 -9.99 19.30 5.12
CA ALA A 275 -8.78 18.60 4.64
C ALA A 275 -7.66 19.56 4.18
N SER A 276 -7.72 20.85 4.58
CA SER A 276 -6.67 21.81 4.24
C SER A 276 -5.54 21.71 5.24
N TYR A 277 -4.35 21.39 4.79
CA TYR A 277 -3.14 21.39 5.60
C TYR A 277 -2.39 22.72 5.48
N VAL A 278 -1.55 22.98 6.46
CA VAL A 278 -0.63 24.12 6.49
C VAL A 278 0.80 23.63 6.46
N THR A 279 1.69 24.43 5.89
CA THR A 279 3.11 24.09 5.81
C THR A 279 3.86 24.71 6.99
N VAL A 280 4.69 23.91 7.65
CA VAL A 280 5.57 24.35 8.72
C VAL A 280 6.61 25.32 8.16
N SER A 281 6.62 26.55 8.64
CA SER A 281 7.51 27.62 8.17
C SER A 281 8.77 27.80 9.02
N ALA A 282 8.70 27.41 10.30
CA ALA A 282 9.84 27.47 11.22
C ALA A 282 9.66 26.43 12.33
N ARG A 283 10.78 26.00 12.96
CA ARG A 283 10.76 25.09 14.10
C ARG A 283 11.89 25.38 15.10
N THR A 284 11.69 24.93 16.33
CA THR A 284 12.73 24.64 17.32
C THR A 284 12.65 23.16 17.71
N SER A 285 13.31 22.72 18.77
CA SER A 285 13.31 21.31 19.17
C SER A 285 11.90 20.71 19.31
N ASN A 286 10.98 21.40 19.98
CA ASN A 286 9.61 20.95 20.25
C ASN A 286 8.55 21.99 19.92
N THR A 287 8.88 23.01 19.13
CA THR A 287 7.90 23.98 18.62
C THR A 287 7.93 24.05 17.12
N ILE A 288 6.76 24.25 16.54
CA ILE A 288 6.58 24.54 15.12
C ILE A 288 5.84 25.84 14.93
N SER A 289 6.04 26.47 13.79
CA SER A 289 5.30 27.67 13.39
C SER A 289 4.76 27.53 11.98
N TYR A 290 3.57 28.09 11.75
CA TYR A 290 2.95 28.14 10.41
C TYR A 290 2.17 29.46 10.22
N PRO A 291 1.98 29.93 9.00
CA PRO A 291 1.23 31.15 8.71
C PRO A 291 -0.24 30.97 9.06
N LYS A 292 -0.82 31.87 9.85
CA LYS A 292 -2.23 31.89 10.21
C LYS A 292 -2.70 33.31 10.45
N VAL A 293 -3.58 33.81 9.60
CA VAL A 293 -4.14 35.16 9.75
C VAL A 293 -5.28 35.11 10.78
N ALA A 294 -5.02 35.63 11.98
CA ALA A 294 -6.02 35.77 13.04
C ALA A 294 -5.52 36.79 14.09
N ASN A 295 -6.39 37.11 15.04
CA ASN A 295 -6.04 37.99 16.17
C ASN A 295 -4.93 37.34 17.02
N ALA A 296 -4.02 38.18 17.53
CA ALA A 296 -2.93 37.71 18.37
C ALA A 296 -3.47 36.96 19.62
N VAL A 297 -2.84 35.86 19.93
CA VAL A 297 -3.12 35.04 21.11
C VAL A 297 -1.83 34.97 21.94
N THR A 298 -1.86 35.49 23.15
CA THR A 298 -0.78 35.34 24.11
C THR A 298 -0.57 33.85 24.41
N SER A 299 0.68 33.45 24.63
CA SER A 299 1.01 32.05 24.97
C SER A 299 0.11 31.51 26.10
N ALA A 300 -0.55 30.41 25.79
CA ALA A 300 -1.49 29.73 26.68
C ALA A 300 -1.38 28.20 26.55
N ALA A 301 -1.77 27.48 27.59
CA ALA A 301 -1.89 26.02 27.52
C ALA A 301 -2.91 25.61 26.46
N ALA A 302 -2.59 24.58 25.70
CA ALA A 302 -3.52 24.03 24.72
C ALA A 302 -4.66 23.25 25.42
N PRO A 303 -5.85 23.19 24.82
CA PRO A 303 -6.93 22.33 25.30
C PRO A 303 -6.53 20.84 25.26
N THR A 304 -7.18 20.05 26.12
CA THR A 304 -7.02 18.57 26.05
C THR A 304 -7.54 18.05 24.71
N GLY A 305 -6.79 17.20 24.06
CA GLY A 305 -7.09 16.65 22.74
C GLY A 305 -6.66 17.56 21.58
N ALA A 306 -5.86 18.60 21.86
CA ALA A 306 -5.21 19.38 20.81
C ALA A 306 -4.08 18.58 20.19
N ALA A 307 -4.10 18.39 18.88
CA ALA A 307 -3.15 17.54 18.16
C ALA A 307 -2.61 18.19 16.88
N ILE A 308 -1.40 17.82 16.55
CA ILE A 308 -0.77 18.03 15.23
C ILE A 308 -0.65 16.66 14.59
N THR A 309 -1.24 16.49 13.41
CA THR A 309 -1.01 15.31 12.56
C THR A 309 -0.10 15.74 11.41
N VAL A 310 1.07 15.12 11.30
CA VAL A 310 1.97 15.35 10.16
C VAL A 310 1.44 14.58 8.96
N ILE A 311 1.13 15.30 7.89
CA ILE A 311 0.76 14.70 6.63
C ILE A 311 2.03 14.56 5.82
N ASN A 312 2.53 13.36 5.72
CA ASN A 312 3.60 13.03 4.79
C ASN A 312 2.95 12.63 3.45
N PRO A 313 2.75 13.56 2.51
CA PRO A 313 2.28 13.18 1.20
C PRO A 313 3.41 12.43 0.52
N ILE A 314 3.37 11.14 0.52
CA ILE A 314 4.32 10.28 -0.19
C ILE A 314 5.65 10.11 0.56
N ALA A 315 5.94 8.90 0.92
CA ALA A 315 7.13 8.46 1.64
C ALA A 315 8.40 9.24 1.25
N THR A 316 8.74 10.25 2.05
CA THR A 316 10.02 10.98 1.93
C THR A 316 11.14 10.25 2.69
N GLU A 317 10.77 9.33 3.57
CA GLU A 317 11.67 8.50 4.35
C GLU A 317 11.36 7.02 4.11
N ALA A 318 12.37 6.18 4.27
CA ALA A 318 12.18 4.73 4.21
C ALA A 318 11.21 4.30 5.32
N PRO A 319 10.14 3.54 5.01
CA PRO A 319 9.24 3.03 6.03
C PRO A 319 9.97 2.06 6.94
N ALA A 320 9.61 2.06 8.21
CA ALA A 320 10.08 1.03 9.13
C ALA A 320 9.37 -0.28 8.80
N TYR A 321 10.11 -1.29 8.41
CA TYR A 321 9.60 -2.63 8.15
C TYR A 321 10.57 -3.69 8.67
N VAL A 322 10.04 -4.85 8.97
CA VAL A 322 10.82 -6.00 9.45
C VAL A 322 10.59 -7.16 8.49
N ALA A 323 11.68 -7.74 7.98
CA ALA A 323 11.59 -8.94 7.18
C ALA A 323 11.02 -10.10 8.02
N VAL A 324 10.01 -10.77 7.50
CA VAL A 324 9.47 -11.99 8.12
C VAL A 324 10.35 -13.15 7.69
N THR A 325 11.32 -13.48 8.52
CA THR A 325 12.30 -14.55 8.23
C THR A 325 11.89 -15.89 8.81
N ASP A 326 11.03 -15.88 9.82
CA ASP A 326 10.54 -17.10 10.47
C ASP A 326 9.02 -16.99 10.69
N PHE A 327 8.31 -17.99 10.27
CA PHE A 327 6.86 -18.09 10.43
C PHE A 327 6.46 -18.85 11.72
N GLY A 328 7.34 -18.87 12.68
CA GLY A 328 7.15 -19.50 13.99
C GLY A 328 7.40 -20.99 13.99
N PRO A 329 7.52 -21.59 15.18
CA PRO A 329 7.70 -23.02 15.32
C PRO A 329 6.49 -23.76 14.79
N PHE A 330 6.77 -24.78 14.06
CA PHE A 330 5.83 -25.75 13.60
C PHE A 330 5.54 -26.75 14.74
N ASP A 331 4.83 -26.35 15.75
CA ASP A 331 4.33 -27.25 16.78
C ASP A 331 2.81 -27.19 16.86
N GLY A 332 2.17 -28.31 16.84
CA GLY A 332 0.74 -28.42 17.08
C GLY A 332 0.33 -28.05 18.52
N ALA A 333 1.20 -27.37 19.27
CA ALA A 333 1.00 -27.05 20.67
C ALA A 333 0.37 -25.67 20.92
N GLY A 334 0.04 -24.90 19.89
CA GLY A 334 -0.85 -23.73 20.01
C GLY A 334 -0.38 -22.57 20.86
N THR A 335 0.92 -22.43 21.11
CA THR A 335 1.50 -21.32 21.89
C THR A 335 2.38 -20.38 21.08
N GLY A 336 2.68 -20.70 19.84
CA GLY A 336 3.25 -19.79 18.86
C GLY A 336 2.13 -19.07 18.11
N THR A 337 2.41 -17.87 17.64
CA THR A 337 1.58 -17.22 16.64
C THR A 337 1.64 -18.07 15.38
N ASP A 338 0.78 -19.09 15.30
CA ASP A 338 0.54 -19.79 14.06
C ASP A 338 0.09 -18.75 13.04
N TYR A 339 0.97 -18.40 12.14
CA TYR A 339 0.56 -17.64 10.97
C TYR A 339 -0.33 -18.54 10.13
N ASN A 340 -1.59 -18.58 10.48
CA ASN A 340 -2.64 -19.15 9.67
C ASN A 340 -2.78 -18.29 8.41
N VAL A 341 -1.81 -18.44 7.51
CA VAL A 341 -2.08 -18.09 6.13
C VAL A 341 -3.08 -19.15 5.67
N PRO A 342 -4.33 -18.78 5.34
CA PRO A 342 -5.33 -19.75 4.94
C PRO A 342 -4.76 -20.66 3.84
N GLY A 343 -4.78 -21.95 4.06
CA GLY A 343 -4.30 -22.91 3.09
C GLY A 343 -2.83 -23.34 3.18
N ASN A 344 -2.14 -23.12 4.28
CA ASN A 344 -0.79 -23.64 4.47
C ASN A 344 -0.81 -25.16 4.67
N VAL A 345 0.09 -25.83 3.99
CA VAL A 345 0.44 -27.24 4.20
C VAL A 345 1.84 -27.30 4.77
N ASN A 346 2.00 -28.04 5.84
CA ASN A 346 3.26 -28.13 6.58
C ASN A 346 3.87 -29.52 6.46
N PHE A 347 5.19 -29.62 6.43
CA PHE A 347 5.90 -30.88 6.62
C PHE A 347 6.11 -31.15 8.10
N ASN A 348 5.89 -32.38 8.53
CA ASN A 348 6.23 -32.81 9.87
C ASN A 348 7.77 -32.84 10.04
N PRO A 349 8.37 -32.01 10.89
CA PRO A 349 9.81 -31.95 11.03
C PRO A 349 10.41 -33.15 11.76
N ASP A 350 9.57 -33.90 12.49
CA ASP A 350 10.02 -34.96 13.38
C ASP A 350 9.83 -36.36 12.78
N SER A 351 9.36 -36.48 11.56
CA SER A 351 9.20 -37.79 10.95
C SER A 351 10.44 -38.13 10.10
N SER A 352 10.87 -39.39 10.21
CA SER A 352 11.90 -39.94 9.31
C SER A 352 11.47 -39.98 7.84
N VAL A 353 10.22 -39.66 7.58
CA VAL A 353 9.61 -39.58 6.26
C VAL A 353 9.03 -38.17 6.09
N ASP A 354 9.59 -37.40 5.18
CA ASP A 354 9.04 -36.12 4.75
C ASP A 354 7.64 -36.34 4.19
N ARG A 355 6.63 -35.90 4.90
CA ARG A 355 5.26 -35.89 4.38
C ARG A 355 4.62 -34.53 4.57
N ILE A 356 3.76 -34.18 3.64
CA ILE A 356 2.97 -32.97 3.68
C ILE A 356 1.77 -33.25 4.58
N ILE A 357 1.54 -32.34 5.54
CA ILE A 357 0.40 -32.41 6.45
C ILE A 357 -0.45 -31.16 6.22
N ALA A 358 -1.76 -31.33 6.10
CA ALA A 358 -2.68 -30.20 6.06
C ALA A 358 -2.66 -29.46 7.40
N SER A 359 -2.79 -28.15 7.37
CA SER A 359 -2.66 -27.28 8.55
C SER A 359 -3.62 -27.59 9.72
N ASN A 360 -4.67 -28.36 9.46
CA ASN A 360 -5.68 -28.75 10.45
C ASN A 360 -5.59 -30.23 10.88
N GLU A 361 -4.60 -30.98 10.39
CA GLU A 361 -4.42 -32.36 10.78
C GLU A 361 -3.41 -32.47 11.92
N ASP A 362 -3.74 -33.25 12.95
CA ASP A 362 -2.83 -33.57 14.03
C ASP A 362 -1.66 -34.39 13.49
N PRO A 363 -0.41 -33.93 13.59
CA PRO A 363 0.76 -34.67 13.10
C PRO A 363 1.03 -35.96 13.86
N THR A 364 0.31 -36.21 14.95
CA THR A 364 0.45 -37.40 15.80
C THR A 364 -0.66 -38.42 15.60
N ALA A 365 -1.60 -38.20 14.68
CA ALA A 365 -2.69 -39.14 14.39
C ALA A 365 -2.28 -40.22 13.38
#